data_48f35e8480b89c40f3e8a5b0fe882cc9
#
_entry.id   48f35e8480b89c40f3e8a5b0fe882cc9
#
_cell.length_a   1.000
_cell.length_b   1.000
_cell.length_c   1.000
_cell.angle_alpha   90.00
_cell.angle_beta   90.00
_cell.angle_gamma   90.00
#
_symmetry.space_group_name_H-M   'P 1'
#
loop_
_entity.id
_entity.type
_entity.pdbx_description
1 polymer ?
#
loop_
_entity_poly.entity_id
_entity_poly.type
_entity_poly.pdbx_seq_one_letter_code
_entity_poly.pdbx_strand_id
1 'polypeptide(L)'
;MMRLLVIFSALLILTGCPSTIKPQYVYNAQASDPVLVFNSDFELPSQFYVNIDQANNQGCKGFILAGYILHKDSIFLFDKPNPEFQIQVPADRMVSIKGIHSFNGGNSWSTCGPLFLSFMPEKGKRYLVDLKKVGDYCTLNISDRSDSPTAVKQLSRYKKCSR
;
A
#
# COMPACT_ATOMS: atom_id res chain seq x y z
N MET A 1 -52.87 -11.06 4.52
CA MET A 1 -51.93 -10.66 3.45
C MET A 1 -50.98 -9.53 3.86
N MET A 2 -51.37 -8.53 4.64
CA MET A 2 -50.54 -7.39 5.04
C MET A 2 -49.32 -7.74 5.95
N ARG A 3 -49.39 -8.81 6.76
CA ARG A 3 -48.26 -9.24 7.65
C ARG A 3 -47.09 -9.92 6.92
N LEU A 4 -47.34 -10.56 5.78
CA LEU A 4 -46.28 -11.18 4.97
C LEU A 4 -45.41 -10.14 4.21
N LEU A 5 -46.00 -9.02 3.81
CA LEU A 5 -45.32 -7.94 3.10
C LEU A 5 -44.29 -7.22 3.97
N VAL A 6 -44.57 -7.08 5.28
CA VAL A 6 -43.66 -6.42 6.22
C VAL A 6 -42.39 -7.26 6.49
N ILE A 7 -42.51 -8.61 6.52
CA ILE A 7 -41.38 -9.51 6.74
C ILE A 7 -40.46 -9.53 5.50
N PHE A 8 -41.02 -9.43 4.31
CA PHE A 8 -40.22 -9.42 3.07
C PHE A 8 -39.43 -8.11 2.89
N SER A 9 -39.98 -6.99 3.38
CA SER A 9 -39.33 -5.67 3.34
C SER A 9 -38.13 -5.58 4.33
N ALA A 10 -38.18 -6.31 5.44
CA ALA A 10 -37.14 -6.32 6.45
C ALA A 10 -35.89 -7.15 6.04
N LEU A 11 -36.06 -8.14 5.14
CA LEU A 11 -34.96 -8.98 4.65
C LEU A 11 -34.04 -8.30 3.62
N LEU A 12 -34.54 -7.24 2.97
CA LEU A 12 -33.81 -6.52 1.90
C LEU A 12 -32.73 -5.52 2.41
N ILE A 13 -32.68 -5.27 3.71
CA ILE A 13 -31.78 -4.23 4.28
C ILE A 13 -30.43 -4.80 4.73
N LEU A 14 -30.23 -6.12 4.70
CA LEU A 14 -29.01 -6.80 5.21
C LEU A 14 -27.93 -7.08 4.18
N THR A 15 -28.04 -6.57 2.95
CA THR A 15 -26.97 -6.67 1.97
C THR A 15 -25.93 -5.55 2.17
N GLY A 16 -25.29 -5.54 3.33
CA GLY A 16 -24.07 -4.73 3.52
C GLY A 16 -23.00 -5.26 2.56
N CYS A 17 -22.62 -4.48 1.56
CA CYS A 17 -21.50 -4.82 0.71
C CYS A 17 -20.23 -4.89 1.57
N PRO A 18 -19.54 -6.03 1.66
CA PRO A 18 -18.22 -6.09 2.27
C PRO A 18 -17.26 -5.19 1.45
N SER A 19 -16.76 -4.12 2.06
CA SER A 19 -15.76 -3.27 1.42
C SER A 19 -14.39 -3.95 1.50
N THR A 20 -14.08 -4.78 0.53
CA THR A 20 -12.72 -5.33 0.38
C THR A 20 -11.79 -4.27 -0.22
N ILE A 21 -10.63 -4.06 0.38
CA ILE A 21 -9.58 -3.19 -0.18
C ILE A 21 -8.98 -3.92 -1.37
N LYS A 22 -9.34 -3.53 -2.59
CA LYS A 22 -8.80 -4.15 -3.80
C LYS A 22 -7.64 -3.33 -4.34
N PRO A 23 -6.48 -3.95 -4.65
CA PRO A 23 -5.42 -3.31 -5.40
C PRO A 23 -5.95 -2.75 -6.74
N GLN A 24 -5.53 -1.53 -7.08
CA GLN A 24 -5.96 -0.83 -8.30
C GLN A 24 -4.83 -0.72 -9.32
N TYR A 25 -3.58 -0.93 -8.86
CA TYR A 25 -2.42 -0.88 -9.73
C TYR A 25 -2.40 -2.10 -10.64
N VAL A 26 -2.47 -1.85 -11.95
CA VAL A 26 -2.37 -2.87 -13.01
C VAL A 26 -1.25 -2.46 -13.95
N TYR A 27 -0.30 -3.36 -14.16
CA TYR A 27 0.82 -3.15 -15.08
C TYR A 27 1.03 -4.41 -15.91
N ASN A 28 1.17 -4.23 -17.23
CA ASN A 28 1.49 -5.34 -18.15
C ASN A 28 3.00 -5.58 -18.13
N ALA A 29 3.43 -6.38 -17.17
CA ALA A 29 4.82 -6.60 -16.85
C ALA A 29 5.55 -7.50 -17.85
N GLN A 30 6.82 -7.19 -18.09
CA GLN A 30 7.76 -8.06 -18.80
C GLN A 30 8.57 -8.90 -17.79
N ALA A 31 9.08 -10.05 -18.22
CA ALA A 31 9.81 -10.97 -17.34
C ALA A 31 11.05 -10.34 -16.67
N SER A 32 11.63 -9.33 -17.30
CA SER A 32 12.83 -8.63 -16.80
C SER A 32 12.51 -7.34 -16.04
N ASP A 33 11.24 -7.01 -15.84
CA ASP A 33 10.87 -5.83 -15.08
C ASP A 33 11.17 -6.00 -13.59
N PRO A 34 11.60 -4.92 -12.91
CA PRO A 34 11.91 -4.98 -11.50
C PRO A 34 10.69 -5.32 -10.64
N VAL A 35 10.95 -6.06 -9.57
CA VAL A 35 9.94 -6.49 -8.60
C VAL A 35 10.08 -5.66 -7.32
N LEU A 36 8.98 -5.08 -6.87
CA LEU A 36 8.87 -4.46 -5.56
C LEU A 36 8.15 -5.41 -4.62
N VAL A 37 8.80 -5.79 -3.53
CA VAL A 37 8.24 -6.56 -2.43
C VAL A 37 7.95 -5.59 -1.30
N PHE A 38 6.73 -5.58 -0.80
CA PHE A 38 6.30 -4.69 0.27
C PHE A 38 6.21 -5.45 1.57
N ASN A 39 6.70 -4.82 2.64
CA ASN A 39 6.65 -5.31 4.00
C ASN A 39 6.27 -4.19 4.97
N SER A 40 5.73 -4.59 6.13
CA SER A 40 5.39 -3.68 7.22
C SER A 40 5.49 -4.42 8.54
N ASP A 41 5.95 -3.78 9.60
CA ASP A 41 5.98 -4.32 10.96
C ASP A 41 4.71 -4.04 11.78
N PHE A 42 3.74 -3.35 11.19
CA PHE A 42 2.48 -3.05 11.85
C PHE A 42 1.53 -4.27 11.77
N GLU A 43 0.99 -4.69 12.91
CA GLU A 43 0.01 -5.79 12.96
C GLU A 43 -1.29 -5.49 12.19
N LEU A 44 -1.68 -4.22 12.17
CA LEU A 44 -2.89 -3.70 11.54
C LEU A 44 -2.61 -3.16 10.14
N PRO A 45 -3.64 -2.94 9.31
CA PRO A 45 -3.45 -2.68 7.90
C PRO A 45 -2.50 -1.52 7.59
N SER A 46 -1.53 -1.79 6.74
CA SER A 46 -0.66 -0.79 6.10
C SER A 46 -0.94 -0.78 4.61
N GLN A 47 -1.18 0.40 4.04
CA GLN A 47 -1.51 0.58 2.64
C GLN A 47 -0.33 1.17 1.89
N PHE A 48 -0.09 0.66 0.68
CA PHE A 48 0.95 1.14 -0.21
C PHE A 48 0.37 1.58 -1.54
N TYR A 49 0.84 2.71 -2.01
CA TYR A 49 0.44 3.30 -3.27
C TYR A 49 1.66 3.57 -4.12
N VAL A 50 1.50 3.47 -5.42
CA VAL A 50 2.56 3.75 -6.39
C VAL A 50 2.12 4.82 -7.39
N ASN A 51 3.10 5.52 -7.92
CA ASN A 51 2.96 6.46 -9.01
C ASN A 51 4.17 6.33 -9.92
N ILE A 52 3.96 6.24 -11.23
CA ILE A 52 5.00 6.07 -12.24
C ILE A 52 5.13 7.38 -13.03
N ASP A 53 6.39 7.83 -13.24
CA ASP A 53 6.79 9.01 -14.04
C ASP A 53 6.34 10.40 -13.57
N GLN A 54 5.77 10.54 -12.41
CA GLN A 54 5.47 11.90 -11.93
C GLN A 54 6.66 12.51 -11.19
N ALA A 55 7.67 12.94 -11.95
CA ALA A 55 8.84 13.64 -11.43
C ALA A 55 8.55 15.08 -10.97
N ASN A 56 7.46 15.69 -11.40
CA ASN A 56 7.25 17.12 -11.27
C ASN A 56 6.19 17.46 -10.23
N ASN A 57 6.63 18.09 -9.13
CA ASN A 57 5.96 19.02 -8.19
C ASN A 57 4.48 18.83 -7.80
N GLN A 58 3.80 17.86 -8.33
CA GLN A 58 2.45 17.46 -7.91
C GLN A 58 2.45 16.20 -7.03
N GLY A 59 3.52 15.99 -6.30
CA GLY A 59 3.92 14.77 -5.58
C GLY A 59 2.90 14.06 -4.71
N CYS A 60 1.67 14.56 -4.63
CA CYS A 60 0.60 13.98 -3.82
C CYS A 60 -0.59 13.51 -4.64
N LYS A 61 -0.59 13.73 -5.95
CA LYS A 61 -1.68 13.31 -6.85
C LYS A 61 -1.23 12.12 -7.70
N GLY A 62 -2.21 11.34 -8.19
CA GLY A 62 -1.94 10.25 -9.11
C GLY A 62 -1.37 8.97 -8.48
N PHE A 63 -1.36 8.87 -7.16
CA PHE A 63 -1.03 7.61 -6.49
C PHE A 63 -2.17 6.61 -6.60
N ILE A 64 -1.85 5.41 -7.08
CA ILE A 64 -2.77 4.29 -7.26
C ILE A 64 -2.46 3.24 -6.18
N LEU A 65 -3.48 2.67 -5.56
CA LEU A 65 -3.31 1.64 -4.54
C LEU A 65 -2.64 0.40 -5.15
N ALA A 66 -1.44 0.09 -4.69
CA ALA A 66 -0.68 -1.09 -5.09
C ALA A 66 -1.11 -2.33 -4.31
N GLY A 67 -1.38 -2.15 -3.02
CA GLY A 67 -1.79 -3.23 -2.14
C GLY A 67 -1.78 -2.82 -0.67
N TYR A 68 -2.02 -3.81 0.17
CA TYR A 68 -1.98 -3.64 1.63
C TYR A 68 -1.31 -4.83 2.29
N ILE A 69 -0.81 -4.61 3.50
CA ILE A 69 -0.28 -5.65 4.38
C ILE A 69 -1.17 -5.73 5.61
N LEU A 70 -1.51 -6.96 5.97
CA LEU A 70 -2.32 -7.30 7.13
C LEU A 70 -1.75 -8.59 7.75
N HIS A 71 -1.22 -8.50 8.96
CA HIS A 71 -0.60 -9.65 9.64
C HIS A 71 -1.60 -10.52 10.42
N LYS A 72 -2.72 -9.94 10.86
CA LYS A 72 -3.74 -10.65 11.64
C LYS A 72 -5.09 -10.58 10.95
N ASP A 73 -5.88 -11.62 11.15
CA ASP A 73 -7.30 -11.59 10.78
C ASP A 73 -7.99 -10.43 11.48
N SER A 74 -8.70 -9.63 10.70
CA SER A 74 -9.49 -8.52 11.21
C SER A 74 -10.96 -8.83 11.00
N ILE A 75 -11.69 -8.98 12.11
CA ILE A 75 -13.15 -9.18 12.09
C ILE A 75 -13.88 -8.01 11.40
N PHE A 76 -13.26 -6.83 11.38
CA PHE A 76 -13.86 -5.63 10.81
C PHE A 76 -13.59 -5.45 9.32
N LEU A 77 -12.59 -6.13 8.74
CA LEU A 77 -12.19 -5.95 7.36
C LEU A 77 -12.60 -7.11 6.45
N PHE A 78 -13.00 -8.24 7.01
CA PHE A 78 -13.31 -9.48 6.25
C PHE A 78 -12.19 -9.92 5.28
N ASP A 79 -10.99 -9.36 5.44
CA ASP A 79 -9.84 -9.66 4.61
C ASP A 79 -8.95 -10.71 5.30
N LYS A 80 -8.45 -11.63 4.50
CA LYS A 80 -7.48 -12.63 4.97
C LYS A 80 -6.13 -11.97 5.24
N PRO A 81 -5.32 -12.53 6.17
CA PRO A 81 -3.95 -12.09 6.35
C PRO A 81 -3.19 -12.03 5.04
N ASN A 82 -2.49 -10.94 4.82
CA ASN A 82 -1.64 -10.69 3.66
C ASN A 82 -0.33 -10.07 4.16
N PRO A 83 0.59 -10.87 4.70
CA PRO A 83 1.79 -10.38 5.41
C PRO A 83 2.84 -9.78 4.46
N GLU A 84 2.75 -10.10 3.18
CA GLU A 84 3.65 -9.62 2.13
C GLU A 84 2.91 -9.59 0.81
N PHE A 85 3.16 -8.61 -0.03
CA PHE A 85 2.74 -8.64 -1.42
C PHE A 85 3.83 -8.06 -2.34
N GLN A 86 3.72 -8.34 -3.63
CA GLN A 86 4.67 -7.85 -4.61
C GLN A 86 3.97 -7.34 -5.86
N ILE A 87 4.61 -6.37 -6.52
CA ILE A 87 4.22 -5.87 -7.84
C ILE A 87 5.44 -5.77 -8.73
N GLN A 88 5.22 -5.79 -10.05
CA GLN A 88 6.23 -5.38 -11.01
C GLN A 88 5.99 -3.92 -11.43
N VAL A 89 7.07 -3.21 -11.72
CA VAL A 89 7.05 -1.82 -12.18
C VAL A 89 7.97 -1.68 -13.39
N PRO A 90 7.78 -0.65 -14.24
CA PRO A 90 8.70 -0.45 -15.37
C PRO A 90 10.11 -0.13 -14.88
N ALA A 91 11.11 -0.71 -15.56
CA ALA A 91 12.53 -0.36 -15.36
C ALA A 91 12.84 1.02 -15.91
N ASP A 92 13.87 1.66 -15.36
CA ASP A 92 14.44 2.93 -15.82
C ASP A 92 13.44 4.10 -15.87
N ARG A 93 12.33 3.98 -15.14
CA ARG A 93 11.32 5.03 -14.96
C ARG A 93 11.22 5.40 -13.49
N MET A 94 10.95 6.67 -13.22
CA MET A 94 10.78 7.10 -11.82
C MET A 94 9.55 6.43 -11.20
N VAL A 95 9.77 5.71 -10.11
CA VAL A 95 8.73 5.11 -9.29
C VAL A 95 8.68 5.85 -7.96
N SER A 96 7.51 6.38 -7.64
CA SER A 96 7.21 6.99 -6.34
C SER A 96 6.31 6.08 -5.54
N ILE A 97 6.64 5.89 -4.27
CA ILE A 97 5.90 5.04 -3.34
C ILE A 97 5.39 5.90 -2.19
N LYS A 98 4.15 5.67 -1.82
CA LYS A 98 3.51 6.24 -0.63
C LYS A 98 3.11 5.10 0.30
N GLY A 99 3.61 5.11 1.54
CA GLY A 99 3.24 4.19 2.60
C GLY A 99 2.41 4.90 3.67
N ILE A 100 1.33 4.26 4.11
CA ILE A 100 0.46 4.76 5.17
C ILE A 100 0.06 3.58 6.06
N HIS A 101 0.19 3.77 7.37
CA HIS A 101 -0.51 2.98 8.36
C HIS A 101 -1.43 3.90 9.15
N SER A 102 -2.69 3.53 9.30
CA SER A 102 -3.66 4.27 10.10
C SER A 102 -4.64 3.31 10.72
N PHE A 103 -4.76 3.36 12.02
CA PHE A 103 -5.70 2.58 12.79
C PHE A 103 -6.38 3.45 13.86
N ASN A 104 -7.69 3.31 13.94
CA ASN A 104 -8.50 3.89 14.99
C ASN A 104 -9.35 2.77 15.62
N GLY A 105 -8.94 2.30 16.79
CA GLY A 105 -9.57 1.21 17.55
C GLY A 105 -10.37 1.71 18.76
N GLY A 106 -11.05 2.81 18.64
CA GLY A 106 -11.79 3.42 19.76
C GLY A 106 -10.84 4.11 20.75
N ASN A 107 -10.34 3.41 21.75
CA ASN A 107 -9.44 3.96 22.76
C ASN A 107 -7.95 3.96 22.35
N SER A 108 -7.59 3.39 21.20
CA SER A 108 -6.22 3.36 20.72
C SER A 108 -6.15 3.86 19.28
N TRP A 109 -5.28 4.85 19.09
CA TRP A 109 -5.03 5.43 17.78
C TRP A 109 -3.55 5.29 17.43
N SER A 110 -3.28 4.72 16.25
CA SER A 110 -1.94 4.60 15.69
C SER A 110 -1.93 5.11 14.27
N THR A 111 -1.00 6.00 13.96
CA THR A 111 -0.83 6.52 12.60
C THR A 111 0.63 6.62 12.25
N CYS A 112 0.95 6.25 11.03
CA CYS A 112 2.27 6.32 10.44
C CYS A 112 2.17 6.79 8.99
N GLY A 113 2.66 7.97 8.72
CA GLY A 113 2.61 8.53 7.37
C GLY A 113 1.49 9.55 7.14
N PRO A 114 1.24 9.92 5.88
CA PRO A 114 1.86 9.34 4.68
C PRO A 114 3.36 9.61 4.57
N LEU A 115 4.12 8.57 4.27
CA LEU A 115 5.54 8.65 3.97
C LEU A 115 5.76 8.41 2.47
N PHE A 116 6.75 9.08 1.91
CA PHE A 116 7.01 9.04 0.47
C PHE A 116 8.48 8.77 0.20
N LEU A 117 8.74 7.98 -0.81
CA LEU A 117 10.06 7.85 -1.42
C LEU A 117 9.94 7.76 -2.93
N SER A 118 10.99 8.13 -3.65
CA SER A 118 11.08 7.97 -5.10
C SER A 118 12.45 7.45 -5.47
N PHE A 119 12.51 6.57 -6.45
CA PHE A 119 13.74 6.00 -6.98
C PHE A 119 13.53 5.56 -8.42
N MET A 120 14.60 5.15 -9.07
CA MET A 120 14.60 4.61 -10.43
C MET A 120 14.99 3.14 -10.36
N PRO A 121 14.05 2.21 -10.52
CA PRO A 121 14.33 0.78 -10.45
C PRO A 121 15.09 0.30 -11.70
N GLU A 122 16.08 -0.54 -11.49
CA GLU A 122 16.89 -1.13 -12.55
C GLU A 122 16.28 -2.46 -13.00
N LYS A 123 16.46 -2.77 -14.28
CA LYS A 123 15.98 -4.00 -14.91
C LYS A 123 16.50 -5.25 -14.21
N GLY A 124 15.63 -6.23 -13.98
CA GLY A 124 15.96 -7.52 -13.37
C GLY A 124 16.21 -7.46 -11.86
N LYS A 125 16.11 -6.29 -11.23
CA LYS A 125 16.32 -6.14 -9.80
C LYS A 125 15.08 -6.44 -8.98
N ARG A 126 15.32 -6.83 -7.72
CA ARG A 126 14.28 -7.04 -6.71
C ARG A 126 14.51 -6.12 -5.52
N TYR A 127 13.51 -5.34 -5.17
CA TYR A 127 13.61 -4.34 -4.10
C TYR A 127 12.65 -4.67 -2.96
N LEU A 128 13.09 -4.47 -1.71
CA LEU A 128 12.22 -4.49 -0.54
C LEU A 128 11.84 -3.06 -0.16
N VAL A 129 10.55 -2.80 -0.11
CA VAL A 129 9.94 -1.58 0.41
C VAL A 129 9.39 -1.88 1.80
N ASP A 130 9.90 -1.20 2.81
CA ASP A 130 9.71 -1.56 4.20
C ASP A 130 9.20 -0.35 4.99
N LEU A 131 7.98 -0.47 5.52
CA LEU A 131 7.33 0.54 6.38
C LEU A 131 7.43 0.10 7.83
N LYS A 132 8.22 0.83 8.63
CA LYS A 132 8.54 0.45 10.01
C LYS A 132 8.29 1.57 11.02
N LYS A 133 8.02 1.15 12.25
CA LYS A 133 8.10 2.01 13.42
C LYS A 133 9.47 1.87 14.06
N VAL A 134 10.15 2.99 14.27
CA VAL A 134 11.45 3.07 14.93
C VAL A 134 11.33 4.06 16.09
N GLY A 135 11.16 3.56 17.30
CA GLY A 135 10.81 4.39 18.46
C GLY A 135 9.48 5.14 18.23
N ASP A 136 9.52 6.46 18.29
CA ASP A 136 8.35 7.33 18.06
C ASP A 136 8.18 7.76 16.60
N TYR A 137 9.06 7.33 15.72
CA TYR A 137 9.07 7.73 14.32
C TYR A 137 8.69 6.57 13.41
N CYS A 138 8.16 6.92 12.24
CA CYS A 138 7.93 5.96 11.17
C CYS A 138 8.93 6.18 10.04
N THR A 139 9.34 5.10 9.43
CA THR A 139 10.26 5.11 8.28
C THR A 139 9.68 4.31 7.12
N LEU A 140 9.89 4.83 5.92
CA LEU A 140 9.66 4.10 4.68
C LEU A 140 11.02 3.98 3.98
N ASN A 141 11.51 2.77 3.84
CA ASN A 141 12.83 2.47 3.30
C ASN A 141 12.73 1.59 2.06
N ILE A 142 13.78 1.63 1.25
CA ILE A 142 13.95 0.72 0.12
C ILE A 142 15.36 0.16 0.11
N SER A 143 15.48 -1.14 -0.16
CA SER A 143 16.76 -1.84 -0.30
C SER A 143 16.72 -2.79 -1.49
N ASP A 144 17.83 -2.96 -2.17
CA ASP A 144 18.03 -3.96 -3.22
C ASP A 144 18.17 -5.34 -2.56
N ARG A 145 17.36 -6.30 -3.02
CA ARG A 145 17.35 -7.70 -2.57
C ARG A 145 17.71 -8.67 -3.68
N SER A 146 18.31 -8.19 -4.76
CA SER A 146 18.84 -9.04 -5.82
C SER A 146 20.12 -9.77 -5.36
N ASP A 147 20.57 -10.75 -6.14
CA ASP A 147 21.76 -11.54 -5.86
C ASP A 147 23.05 -10.69 -5.77
N SER A 148 23.04 -9.53 -6.45
CA SER A 148 24.11 -8.52 -6.40
C SER A 148 23.54 -7.18 -5.94
N PRO A 149 23.33 -7.00 -4.63
CA PRO A 149 22.66 -5.81 -4.13
C PRO A 149 23.52 -4.56 -4.31
N THR A 150 22.88 -3.49 -4.73
CA THR A 150 23.47 -2.16 -4.87
C THR A 150 22.77 -1.15 -3.98
N ALA A 151 23.45 -0.07 -3.63
CA ALA A 151 22.85 1.01 -2.87
C ALA A 151 21.75 1.69 -3.71
N VAL A 152 20.51 1.68 -3.21
CA VAL A 152 19.40 2.32 -3.89
C VAL A 152 19.48 3.83 -3.70
N LYS A 153 19.69 4.56 -4.79
CA LYS A 153 19.69 6.02 -4.78
C LYS A 153 18.26 6.54 -4.69
N GLN A 154 17.88 7.02 -3.52
CA GLN A 154 16.61 7.73 -3.36
C GLN A 154 16.69 9.12 -4.00
N LEU A 155 15.76 9.43 -4.92
CA LEU A 155 15.78 10.65 -5.72
C LEU A 155 15.11 11.84 -5.02
N SER A 156 14.10 11.57 -4.21
CA SER A 156 13.47 12.61 -3.38
C SER A 156 12.78 12.01 -2.17
N ARG A 157 12.80 12.75 -1.06
CA ARG A 157 11.84 12.59 0.03
C ARG A 157 10.86 13.74 -0.07
N TYR A 158 9.62 13.50 -0.45
CA TYR A 158 8.61 14.55 -0.47
C TYR A 158 8.47 15.14 0.94
N LYS A 159 8.81 16.41 1.08
CA LYS A 159 8.45 17.18 2.26
C LYS A 159 6.96 17.49 2.13
N LYS A 160 6.16 16.91 3.06
CA LYS A 160 4.74 17.22 3.29
C LYS A 160 3.94 17.62 2.04
N CYS A 161 3.05 16.74 1.64
CA CYS A 161 1.93 17.15 0.79
C CYS A 161 1.03 18.10 1.60
N SER A 162 1.06 19.39 1.29
CA SER A 162 0.05 20.32 1.81
C SER A 162 -1.32 19.91 1.27
N ARG A 163 -2.29 19.86 2.18
CA ARG A 163 -3.71 19.67 1.83
C ARG A 163 -4.22 20.84 0.99
#